data_1b587ad5ca66008c811149a6d57f3378
#
_entry.id   1b587ad5ca66008c811149a6d57f3378
#
_cell.length_a   1.000
_cell.length_b   1.000
_cell.length_c   1.000
_cell.angle_alpha   90.00
_cell.angle_beta   90.00
_cell.angle_gamma   90.00
#
_symmetry.space_group_name_H-M   'P 1'
#
loop_
_entity.id
_entity.type
_entity.pdbx_description
1 polymer ?
#
loop_
_entity_poly.entity_id
_entity_poly.type
_entity_poly.pdbx_seq_one_letter_code
_entity_poly.pdbx_strand_id
1 'polypeptide(L)'
;MKNQGHFVLGTTRTPQRFAELRNVVNEPIALDLAQQDCDFSFLEDQEGVLISVAPTQNGEGYQSVFSNGIRNLARAIRCRQSTRPLHVTYISSAGVYGDHQGQTVTEDSTVDCLNPVNAMLVEAENVLLTIDRPDTKICVLRLGGIYGPGRDMVAMIKQAAGEQIPKNGSDIPAWSGIFDITNGVSFAFSKQLVGIYNLVDDMQLSRRELSNEICDIDGLPPVIWANEICLEHEQ
;
A
#
# COMPACT_ATOMS: atom_id res chain seq x y z
N MET A 1 3.02 14.45 -9.56
CA MET A 1 3.14 15.61 -8.66
C MET A 1 4.21 16.59 -9.15
N LYS A 2 5.53 16.31 -9.08
CA LYS A 2 6.57 17.22 -9.59
C LYS A 2 6.33 17.65 -11.04
N ASN A 3 6.05 16.72 -11.94
CA ASN A 3 5.73 17.00 -13.36
C ASN A 3 4.39 17.73 -13.57
N GLN A 4 3.59 17.88 -12.52
CA GLN A 4 2.33 18.62 -12.51
C GLN A 4 2.49 20.01 -11.89
N GLY A 5 3.73 20.44 -11.64
CA GLY A 5 4.06 21.77 -11.11
C GLY A 5 4.06 21.88 -9.57
N HIS A 6 3.88 20.77 -8.84
CA HIS A 6 4.00 20.81 -7.38
C HIS A 6 5.46 20.83 -6.94
N PHE A 7 5.77 21.59 -5.89
CA PHE A 7 7.04 21.47 -5.17
C PHE A 7 6.98 20.26 -4.24
N VAL A 8 7.84 19.29 -4.46
CA VAL A 8 7.79 17.98 -3.77
C VAL A 8 9.01 17.81 -2.88
N LEU A 9 8.76 17.66 -1.58
CA LEU A 9 9.74 17.16 -0.63
C LEU A 9 9.66 15.63 -0.60
N GLY A 10 10.82 14.97 -0.63
CA GLY A 10 10.89 13.50 -0.54
C GLY A 10 11.72 13.07 0.65
N THR A 11 11.20 12.16 1.46
CA THR A 11 11.91 11.71 2.66
C THR A 11 12.58 10.35 2.45
N THR A 12 13.74 10.17 3.07
CA THR A 12 14.44 8.87 3.16
C THR A 12 15.21 8.77 4.47
N ARG A 13 15.32 7.55 5.02
CA ARG A 13 16.20 7.28 6.17
C ARG A 13 17.69 7.31 5.81
N THR A 14 18.00 7.17 4.52
CA THR A 14 19.36 6.95 4.01
C THR A 14 19.80 8.15 3.18
N PRO A 15 20.57 9.10 3.73
CA PRO A 15 21.04 10.29 3.00
C PRO A 15 21.81 9.97 1.70
N GLN A 16 22.46 8.80 1.64
CA GLN A 16 23.15 8.30 0.45
C GLN A 16 22.21 8.18 -0.77
N ARG A 17 20.90 8.07 -0.56
CA ARG A 17 19.88 8.03 -1.62
C ARG A 17 19.43 9.41 -2.10
N PHE A 18 19.97 10.49 -1.58
CA PHE A 18 19.58 11.85 -2.00
C PHE A 18 19.81 12.11 -3.48
N ALA A 19 20.91 11.59 -4.05
CA ALA A 19 21.20 11.74 -5.48
C ALA A 19 20.11 11.09 -6.36
N GLU A 20 19.66 9.90 -5.96
CA GLU A 20 18.55 9.18 -6.62
C GLU A 20 17.22 9.94 -6.47
N LEU A 21 16.90 10.37 -5.25
CA LEU A 21 15.65 11.09 -4.95
C LEU A 21 15.53 12.42 -5.72
N ARG A 22 16.60 13.16 -5.92
CA ARG A 22 16.58 14.43 -6.67
C ARG A 22 16.06 14.28 -8.10
N ASN A 23 16.10 13.08 -8.67
CA ASN A 23 15.53 12.84 -10.00
C ASN A 23 14.00 12.95 -9.98
N VAL A 24 13.35 12.64 -8.85
CA VAL A 24 11.89 12.52 -8.74
C VAL A 24 11.26 13.56 -7.80
N VAL A 25 12.05 14.19 -6.90
CA VAL A 25 11.57 15.24 -5.99
C VAL A 25 12.36 16.54 -6.20
N ASN A 26 11.88 17.64 -5.63
CA ASN A 26 12.59 18.91 -5.65
C ASN A 26 13.64 18.96 -4.55
N GLU A 27 13.31 18.47 -3.36
CA GLU A 27 14.19 18.50 -2.21
C GLU A 27 14.11 17.18 -1.42
N PRO A 28 15.23 16.47 -1.23
CA PRO A 28 15.29 15.30 -0.38
C PRO A 28 15.57 15.69 1.08
N ILE A 29 14.87 15.04 2.02
CA ILE A 29 15.03 15.22 3.46
C ILE A 29 15.41 13.87 4.11
N ALA A 30 16.39 13.91 5.00
CA ALA A 30 16.68 12.76 5.86
C ALA A 30 15.66 12.68 6.99
N LEU A 31 14.87 11.62 7.01
CA LEU A 31 13.83 11.44 8.02
C LEU A 31 13.66 9.96 8.34
N ASP A 32 13.81 9.62 9.60
CA ASP A 32 13.40 8.33 10.14
C ASP A 32 12.20 8.53 11.05
N LEU A 33 11.01 8.21 10.54
CA LEU A 33 9.74 8.39 11.28
C LEU A 33 9.72 7.68 12.63
N ALA A 34 10.50 6.61 12.80
CA ALA A 34 10.54 5.83 14.03
C ALA A 34 11.32 6.51 15.16
N GLN A 35 12.16 7.50 14.86
CA GLN A 35 12.90 8.25 15.86
C GLN A 35 11.99 9.22 16.61
N GLN A 36 12.24 9.36 17.92
CA GLN A 36 11.37 10.13 18.81
C GLN A 36 11.48 11.65 18.57
N ASP A 37 12.66 12.11 18.19
CA ASP A 37 13.00 13.54 18.02
C ASP A 37 13.14 13.95 16.56
N CYS A 38 12.28 13.40 15.69
CA CYS A 38 12.24 13.80 14.29
C CYS A 38 11.84 15.26 14.14
N ASP A 39 12.58 15.99 13.30
CA ASP A 39 12.17 17.31 12.86
C ASP A 39 11.08 17.22 11.80
N PHE A 40 9.89 17.66 12.15
CA PHE A 40 8.73 17.77 11.28
C PHE A 40 8.40 19.21 10.90
N SER A 41 9.32 20.19 11.12
CA SER A 41 9.09 21.61 10.83
C SER A 41 8.68 21.86 9.37
N PHE A 42 9.13 21.03 8.44
CA PHE A 42 8.72 21.09 7.03
C PHE A 42 7.21 20.94 6.81
N LEU A 43 6.47 20.35 7.75
CA LEU A 43 5.02 20.21 7.63
C LEU A 43 4.27 21.54 7.68
N GLU A 44 4.87 22.60 8.24
CA GLU A 44 4.22 23.90 8.38
C GLU A 44 3.83 24.54 7.04
N ASP A 45 4.61 24.26 5.99
CA ASP A 45 4.41 24.80 4.66
C ASP A 45 3.76 23.83 3.66
N GLN A 46 3.40 22.62 4.11
CA GLN A 46 2.82 21.62 3.20
C GLN A 46 1.31 21.78 3.07
N GLU A 47 0.82 21.56 1.84
CA GLU A 47 -0.61 21.45 1.52
C GLU A 47 -1.04 19.96 1.37
N GLY A 48 -0.07 19.06 1.15
CA GLY A 48 -0.31 17.65 1.00
C GLY A 48 0.82 16.79 1.56
N VAL A 49 0.45 15.69 2.20
CA VAL A 49 1.37 14.66 2.70
C VAL A 49 0.93 13.30 2.15
N LEU A 50 1.81 12.64 1.42
CA LEU A 50 1.64 11.24 1.04
C LEU A 50 2.49 10.37 1.97
N ILE A 51 1.83 9.49 2.70
CA ILE A 51 2.49 8.50 3.56
C ILE A 51 2.48 7.17 2.80
N SER A 52 3.63 6.81 2.22
CA SER A 52 3.85 5.57 1.48
C SER A 52 5.08 4.87 2.05
N VAL A 53 4.98 4.49 3.31
CA VAL A 53 6.07 3.82 4.03
C VAL A 53 5.90 2.31 3.96
N ALA A 54 7.02 1.60 3.90
CA ALA A 54 7.06 0.15 3.94
C ALA A 54 8.14 -0.30 4.93
N PRO A 55 7.97 -1.48 5.57
CA PRO A 55 9.03 -2.08 6.35
C PRO A 55 10.20 -2.46 5.46
N THR A 56 11.33 -2.85 6.07
CA THR A 56 12.45 -3.43 5.33
C THR A 56 12.07 -4.77 4.71
N GLN A 57 12.80 -5.21 3.68
CA GLN A 57 12.52 -6.47 2.97
C GLN A 57 12.47 -7.70 3.88
N ASN A 58 13.14 -7.67 5.02
CA ASN A 58 13.16 -8.76 6.00
C ASN A 58 11.97 -8.75 6.98
N GLY A 59 10.97 -7.90 6.76
CA GLY A 59 9.82 -7.75 7.68
C GLY A 59 10.16 -7.07 9.01
N GLU A 60 11.43 -6.73 9.23
CA GLU A 60 11.85 -5.95 10.39
C GLU A 60 11.37 -4.51 10.26
N GLY A 61 10.87 -3.98 11.37
CA GLY A 61 10.46 -2.58 11.41
C GLY A 61 8.98 -2.32 11.20
N TYR A 62 8.13 -3.35 11.07
CA TYR A 62 6.66 -3.14 11.03
C TYR A 62 6.20 -2.30 12.22
N GLN A 63 6.54 -2.72 13.44
CA GLN A 63 6.15 -2.00 14.65
C GLN A 63 6.79 -0.61 14.71
N SER A 64 8.06 -0.46 14.37
CA SER A 64 8.74 0.83 14.43
C SER A 64 8.17 1.84 13.42
N VAL A 65 7.84 1.40 12.21
CA VAL A 65 7.34 2.27 11.14
C VAL A 65 5.85 2.54 11.31
N PHE A 66 5.03 1.49 11.42
CA PHE A 66 3.56 1.64 11.42
C PHE A 66 2.99 2.05 12.77
N SER A 67 3.58 1.64 13.91
CA SER A 67 3.14 2.11 15.21
C SER A 67 3.84 3.41 15.61
N ASN A 68 5.16 3.37 15.83
CA ASN A 68 5.88 4.53 16.36
C ASN A 68 5.97 5.66 15.34
N GLY A 69 6.32 5.35 14.08
CA GLY A 69 6.49 6.34 13.03
C GLY A 69 5.20 7.10 12.72
N ILE A 70 4.09 6.38 12.58
CA ILE A 70 2.79 7.01 12.31
C ILE A 70 2.30 7.83 13.50
N ARG A 71 2.50 7.36 14.73
CA ARG A 71 2.16 8.15 15.94
C ARG A 71 2.99 9.43 16.05
N ASN A 72 4.30 9.38 15.73
CA ASN A 72 5.15 10.56 15.71
C ASN A 72 4.65 11.59 14.67
N LEU A 73 4.36 11.14 13.45
CA LEU A 73 3.82 12.00 12.39
C LEU A 73 2.45 12.57 12.78
N ALA A 74 1.54 11.75 13.31
CA ALA A 74 0.22 12.20 13.74
C ALA A 74 0.33 13.26 14.87
N ARG A 75 1.26 13.08 15.81
CA ARG A 75 1.54 14.08 16.85
C ARG A 75 2.04 15.39 16.21
N ALA A 76 2.97 15.32 15.28
CA ALA A 76 3.48 16.50 14.57
C ALA A 76 2.37 17.24 13.82
N ILE A 77 1.48 16.52 13.12
CA ILE A 77 0.32 17.11 12.45
C ILE A 77 -0.61 17.79 13.46
N ARG A 78 -0.90 17.16 14.62
CA ARG A 78 -1.74 17.76 15.66
C ARG A 78 -1.12 19.03 16.27
N CYS A 79 0.22 19.09 16.39
CA CYS A 79 0.95 20.20 16.97
C CYS A 79 1.33 21.29 15.95
N ARG A 80 1.00 21.12 14.67
CA ARG A 80 1.29 22.05 13.60
C ARG A 80 0.74 23.44 13.91
N GLN A 81 1.54 24.48 13.77
CA GLN A 81 1.15 25.86 14.06
C GLN A 81 0.41 26.50 12.87
N SER A 82 0.76 26.09 11.66
CA SER A 82 0.08 26.56 10.45
C SER A 82 -1.39 26.17 10.44
N THR A 83 -2.24 27.07 9.97
CA THR A 83 -3.68 26.86 9.71
C THR A 83 -3.97 26.67 8.23
N ARG A 84 -2.94 26.57 7.39
CA ARG A 84 -3.11 26.25 5.97
C ARG A 84 -3.74 24.87 5.83
N PRO A 85 -4.68 24.69 4.88
CA PRO A 85 -5.26 23.37 4.63
C PRO A 85 -4.19 22.32 4.36
N LEU A 86 -4.32 21.16 5.01
CA LEU A 86 -3.45 20.02 4.83
C LEU A 86 -4.27 18.79 4.41
N HIS A 87 -3.92 18.16 3.31
CA HIS A 87 -4.48 16.86 2.93
C HIS A 87 -3.43 15.76 3.14
N VAL A 88 -3.79 14.76 3.94
CA VAL A 88 -2.93 13.60 4.22
C VAL A 88 -3.53 12.38 3.51
N THR A 89 -2.76 11.76 2.63
CA THR A 89 -3.11 10.47 2.02
C THR A 89 -2.20 9.40 2.59
N TYR A 90 -2.77 8.37 3.20
CA TYR A 90 -2.05 7.21 3.72
C TYR A 90 -2.30 5.99 2.84
N ILE A 91 -1.22 5.38 2.37
CA ILE A 91 -1.25 4.12 1.64
C ILE A 91 -1.27 2.98 2.65
N SER A 92 -2.39 2.29 2.72
CA SER A 92 -2.63 1.10 3.52
C SER A 92 -2.78 -0.14 2.62
N SER A 93 -3.29 -1.23 3.14
CA SER A 93 -3.44 -2.51 2.43
C SER A 93 -4.84 -3.09 2.60
N ALA A 94 -5.44 -3.56 1.51
CA ALA A 94 -6.65 -4.38 1.55
C ALA A 94 -6.45 -5.72 2.28
N GLY A 95 -5.21 -6.14 2.50
CA GLY A 95 -4.89 -7.30 3.33
C GLY A 95 -5.40 -7.21 4.77
N VAL A 96 -5.74 -6.00 5.26
CA VAL A 96 -6.35 -5.80 6.59
C VAL A 96 -7.69 -6.50 6.75
N TYR A 97 -8.40 -6.79 5.67
CA TYR A 97 -9.67 -7.52 5.74
C TYR A 97 -9.48 -9.00 6.10
N GLY A 98 -8.31 -9.60 5.83
CA GLY A 98 -8.11 -11.03 6.02
C GLY A 98 -8.87 -11.88 4.99
N ASP A 99 -9.26 -13.08 5.38
CA ASP A 99 -9.99 -14.03 4.52
C ASP A 99 -11.51 -13.91 4.75
N HIS A 100 -12.22 -13.36 3.79
CA HIS A 100 -13.68 -13.30 3.75
C HIS A 100 -14.32 -14.45 2.95
N GLN A 101 -13.58 -15.53 2.70
CA GLN A 101 -14.08 -16.76 2.05
C GLN A 101 -14.74 -16.50 0.68
N GLY A 102 -14.14 -15.60 -0.11
CA GLY A 102 -14.63 -15.21 -1.43
C GLY A 102 -15.81 -14.25 -1.43
N GLN A 103 -16.24 -13.74 -0.27
CA GLN A 103 -17.27 -12.72 -0.20
C GLN A 103 -16.71 -11.35 -0.62
N THR A 104 -17.56 -10.53 -1.21
CA THR A 104 -17.21 -9.14 -1.54
C THR A 104 -16.96 -8.35 -0.25
N VAL A 105 -15.83 -7.65 -0.20
CA VAL A 105 -15.48 -6.73 0.88
C VAL A 105 -15.63 -5.28 0.43
N THR A 106 -16.09 -4.45 1.36
CA THR A 106 -16.21 -3.00 1.21
C THR A 106 -15.43 -2.31 2.33
N GLU A 107 -15.34 -1.00 2.32
CA GLU A 107 -14.65 -0.22 3.35
C GLU A 107 -15.28 -0.39 4.75
N ASP A 108 -16.57 -0.77 4.81
CA ASP A 108 -17.31 -1.03 6.04
C ASP A 108 -17.18 -2.48 6.52
N SER A 109 -16.53 -3.35 5.75
CA SER A 109 -16.32 -4.75 6.13
C SER A 109 -15.39 -4.87 7.34
N THR A 110 -15.61 -5.93 8.13
CA THR A 110 -14.75 -6.21 9.30
C THR A 110 -13.30 -6.44 8.89
N VAL A 111 -12.38 -5.97 9.73
CA VAL A 111 -10.94 -6.16 9.54
C VAL A 111 -10.42 -7.29 10.44
N ASP A 112 -9.44 -8.03 9.97
CA ASP A 112 -8.78 -9.12 10.71
C ASP A 112 -7.68 -8.56 11.63
N CYS A 113 -8.04 -8.21 12.84
CA CYS A 113 -7.09 -7.78 13.87
C CYS A 113 -6.42 -8.95 14.63
N LEU A 114 -6.72 -10.20 14.31
CA LEU A 114 -6.02 -11.37 14.89
C LEU A 114 -4.64 -11.54 14.24
N ASN A 115 -4.49 -11.14 13.00
CA ASN A 115 -3.20 -11.06 12.35
C ASN A 115 -2.42 -9.83 12.89
N PRO A 116 -1.24 -10.01 13.50
CA PRO A 116 -0.49 -8.90 14.11
C PRO A 116 -0.12 -7.79 13.10
N VAL A 117 0.16 -8.13 11.85
CA VAL A 117 0.49 -7.15 10.80
C VAL A 117 -0.74 -6.33 10.45
N ASN A 118 -1.89 -6.97 10.27
CA ASN A 118 -3.15 -6.29 9.99
C ASN A 118 -3.55 -5.37 11.16
N ALA A 119 -3.40 -5.85 12.40
CA ALA A 119 -3.68 -5.05 13.59
C ALA A 119 -2.83 -3.78 13.63
N MET A 120 -1.54 -3.86 13.28
CA MET A 120 -0.66 -2.67 13.22
C MET A 120 -1.07 -1.70 12.10
N LEU A 121 -1.46 -2.20 10.94
CA LEU A 121 -1.93 -1.35 9.84
C LEU A 121 -3.24 -0.64 10.20
N VAL A 122 -4.20 -1.35 10.77
CA VAL A 122 -5.48 -0.79 11.23
C VAL A 122 -5.25 0.24 12.35
N GLU A 123 -4.33 -0.03 13.27
CA GLU A 123 -3.94 0.94 14.29
C GLU A 123 -3.37 2.23 13.67
N ALA A 124 -2.50 2.11 12.67
CA ALA A 124 -1.94 3.24 11.95
C ALA A 124 -3.02 4.07 11.25
N GLU A 125 -3.99 3.41 10.58
CA GLU A 125 -5.16 4.06 9.99
C GLU A 125 -5.93 4.86 11.05
N ASN A 126 -6.27 4.22 12.17
CA ASN A 126 -7.03 4.83 13.27
C ASN A 126 -6.30 6.03 13.88
N VAL A 127 -5.00 5.93 14.11
CA VAL A 127 -4.18 7.02 14.64
C VAL A 127 -4.25 8.26 13.75
N LEU A 128 -4.24 8.09 12.43
CA LEU A 128 -4.37 9.18 11.47
C LEU A 128 -5.80 9.72 11.41
N LEU A 129 -6.80 8.84 11.28
CA LEU A 129 -8.22 9.20 11.17
C LEU A 129 -8.75 9.94 12.43
N THR A 130 -8.12 9.74 13.59
CA THR A 130 -8.44 10.45 14.83
C THR A 130 -7.75 11.82 14.97
N ILE A 131 -7.10 12.32 13.93
CA ILE A 131 -6.58 13.69 13.93
C ILE A 131 -7.75 14.67 13.81
N ASP A 132 -8.06 15.34 14.92
CA ASP A 132 -9.12 16.33 14.98
C ASP A 132 -8.53 17.75 14.79
N ARG A 133 -8.47 18.16 13.52
CA ARG A 133 -8.07 19.52 13.11
C ARG A 133 -8.95 19.99 11.95
N PRO A 134 -9.59 21.16 12.04
CA PRO A 134 -10.50 21.63 11.00
C PRO A 134 -9.81 21.95 9.67
N ASP A 135 -8.50 22.19 9.70
CA ASP A 135 -7.66 22.47 8.54
C ASP A 135 -7.00 21.20 7.95
N THR A 136 -7.28 20.00 8.50
CA THR A 136 -6.61 18.77 8.07
C THR A 136 -7.63 17.72 7.61
N LYS A 137 -7.41 17.16 6.43
CA LYS A 137 -8.22 16.09 5.86
C LYS A 137 -7.39 14.82 5.71
N ILE A 138 -7.94 13.70 6.15
CA ILE A 138 -7.24 12.40 6.12
C ILE A 138 -7.96 11.45 5.18
N CYS A 139 -7.22 10.89 4.22
CA CYS A 139 -7.67 9.85 3.30
C CYS A 139 -6.77 8.62 3.46
N VAL A 140 -7.37 7.46 3.62
CA VAL A 140 -6.69 6.16 3.65
C VAL A 140 -7.03 5.42 2.36
N LEU A 141 -6.01 4.97 1.63
CA LEU A 141 -6.17 4.15 0.43
C LEU A 141 -5.67 2.74 0.74
N ARG A 142 -6.58 1.76 0.82
CA ARG A 142 -6.27 0.35 0.99
C ARG A 142 -6.00 -0.26 -0.38
N LEU A 143 -4.75 -0.63 -0.64
CA LEU A 143 -4.31 -1.21 -1.92
C LEU A 143 -4.35 -2.73 -1.86
N GLY A 144 -4.65 -3.34 -3.00
CA GLY A 144 -4.43 -4.77 -3.27
C GLY A 144 -2.96 -5.09 -3.55
N GLY A 145 -2.70 -6.24 -4.14
CA GLY A 145 -1.39 -6.61 -4.66
C GLY A 145 -0.95 -5.63 -5.74
N ILE A 146 0.19 -4.97 -5.53
CA ILE A 146 0.66 -3.93 -6.45
C ILE A 146 1.34 -4.59 -7.64
N TYR A 147 0.94 -4.20 -8.87
CA TYR A 147 1.56 -4.64 -10.11
C TYR A 147 1.86 -3.46 -11.06
N GLY A 148 2.73 -3.69 -12.03
CA GLY A 148 3.11 -2.71 -13.05
C GLY A 148 4.64 -2.60 -13.20
N PRO A 149 5.17 -1.48 -13.73
CA PRO A 149 6.60 -1.30 -13.91
C PRO A 149 7.41 -1.58 -12.63
N GLY A 150 8.37 -2.50 -12.71
CA GLY A 150 9.18 -2.96 -11.57
C GLY A 150 8.51 -3.99 -10.65
N ARG A 151 7.25 -4.36 -10.92
CA ARG A 151 6.48 -5.42 -10.24
C ARG A 151 5.65 -6.19 -11.27
N ASP A 152 6.35 -6.91 -12.15
CA ASP A 152 5.73 -7.63 -13.26
C ASP A 152 5.04 -8.92 -12.76
N MET A 153 3.73 -8.82 -12.56
CA MET A 153 2.87 -9.93 -12.14
C MET A 153 2.88 -11.06 -13.18
N VAL A 154 2.88 -10.72 -14.46
CA VAL A 154 2.89 -11.71 -15.53
C VAL A 154 4.20 -12.51 -15.52
N ALA A 155 5.34 -11.82 -15.36
CA ALA A 155 6.63 -12.50 -15.23
C ALA A 155 6.69 -13.41 -13.99
N MET A 156 6.11 -12.99 -12.86
CA MET A 156 6.04 -13.83 -11.65
C MET A 156 5.21 -15.11 -11.89
N ILE A 157 4.07 -15.01 -12.57
CA ILE A 157 3.22 -16.16 -12.88
C ILE A 157 3.95 -17.10 -13.87
N LYS A 158 4.59 -16.57 -14.90
CA LYS A 158 5.39 -17.37 -15.84
C LYS A 158 6.54 -18.13 -15.16
N GLN A 159 7.16 -17.55 -14.15
CA GLN A 159 8.19 -18.23 -13.35
C GLN A 159 7.64 -19.43 -12.56
N ALA A 160 6.34 -19.41 -12.22
CA ALA A 160 5.66 -20.49 -11.51
C ALA A 160 5.07 -21.55 -12.46
N ALA A 161 5.19 -21.38 -13.78
CA ALA A 161 4.67 -22.34 -14.76
C ALA A 161 5.29 -23.73 -14.59
N GLY A 162 4.46 -24.76 -14.43
CA GLY A 162 4.88 -26.13 -14.14
C GLY A 162 5.28 -26.40 -12.70
N GLU A 163 5.35 -25.38 -11.83
CA GLU A 163 5.71 -25.53 -10.43
C GLU A 163 4.49 -25.88 -9.56
N GLN A 164 4.74 -26.64 -8.50
CA GLN A 164 3.72 -26.98 -7.50
C GLN A 164 3.56 -25.87 -6.48
N ILE A 165 2.37 -25.29 -6.37
CA ILE A 165 2.04 -24.25 -5.40
C ILE A 165 1.16 -24.87 -4.30
N PRO A 166 1.56 -24.80 -3.00
CA PRO A 166 0.85 -25.43 -1.88
C PRO A 166 -0.40 -24.62 -1.45
N LYS A 167 -1.21 -24.22 -2.41
CA LYS A 167 -2.47 -23.48 -2.28
C LYS A 167 -3.45 -23.99 -3.31
N ASN A 168 -4.75 -23.83 -3.07
CA ASN A 168 -5.78 -24.29 -4.02
C ASN A 168 -5.98 -23.33 -5.22
N GLY A 169 -5.48 -22.09 -5.14
CA GLY A 169 -5.60 -21.11 -6.21
C GLY A 169 -7.01 -20.58 -6.46
N SER A 170 -8.00 -20.90 -5.62
CA SER A 170 -9.39 -20.48 -5.80
C SER A 170 -9.69 -19.07 -5.30
N ASP A 171 -8.77 -18.47 -4.55
CA ASP A 171 -8.91 -17.10 -4.04
C ASP A 171 -8.87 -16.09 -5.20
N ILE A 172 -9.76 -15.09 -5.13
CA ILE A 172 -9.78 -13.93 -6.03
C ILE A 172 -9.02 -12.80 -5.33
N PRO A 173 -7.77 -12.52 -5.72
CA PRO A 173 -6.99 -11.49 -5.07
C PRO A 173 -7.41 -10.10 -5.55
N ALA A 174 -7.41 -9.14 -4.65
CA ALA A 174 -7.47 -7.74 -5.04
C ALA A 174 -6.11 -7.29 -5.61
N TRP A 175 -6.12 -6.58 -6.72
CA TRP A 175 -4.94 -6.03 -7.36
C TRP A 175 -5.02 -4.51 -7.47
N SER A 176 -3.86 -3.85 -7.56
CA SER A 176 -3.77 -2.39 -7.76
C SER A 176 -2.66 -2.08 -8.75
N GLY A 177 -3.02 -1.53 -9.90
CA GLY A 177 -2.05 -1.07 -10.89
C GLY A 177 -1.28 0.16 -10.41
N ILE A 178 0.04 0.23 -10.63
CA ILE A 178 0.88 1.35 -10.19
C ILE A 178 0.40 2.69 -10.77
N PHE A 179 -0.13 2.69 -12.00
CA PHE A 179 -0.68 3.89 -12.64
C PHE A 179 -1.99 4.32 -11.96
N ASP A 180 -2.85 3.38 -11.58
CA ASP A 180 -4.10 3.66 -10.88
C ASP A 180 -3.83 4.17 -9.46
N ILE A 181 -2.81 3.61 -8.79
CA ILE A 181 -2.36 4.13 -7.49
C ILE A 181 -1.94 5.59 -7.61
N THR A 182 -1.11 5.93 -8.61
CA THR A 182 -0.65 7.32 -8.79
C THR A 182 -1.77 8.28 -9.15
N ASN A 183 -2.73 7.84 -9.97
CA ASN A 183 -3.92 8.59 -10.32
C ASN A 183 -4.85 8.74 -9.10
N GLY A 184 -5.07 7.66 -8.35
CA GLY A 184 -5.88 7.65 -7.14
C GLY A 184 -5.35 8.61 -6.07
N VAL A 185 -4.04 8.62 -5.83
CA VAL A 185 -3.39 9.58 -4.92
C VAL A 185 -3.61 11.02 -5.40
N SER A 186 -3.39 11.28 -6.70
CA SER A 186 -3.59 12.61 -7.28
C SER A 186 -5.05 13.05 -7.19
N PHE A 187 -5.99 12.13 -7.41
CA PHE A 187 -7.42 12.36 -7.29
C PHE A 187 -7.82 12.65 -5.84
N ALA A 188 -7.35 11.83 -4.89
CA ALA A 188 -7.62 12.03 -3.47
C ALA A 188 -7.18 13.41 -3.00
N PHE A 189 -5.97 13.84 -3.39
CA PHE A 189 -5.46 15.17 -3.08
C PHE A 189 -6.31 16.27 -3.75
N SER A 190 -6.58 16.17 -5.05
CA SER A 190 -7.32 17.20 -5.80
C SER A 190 -8.75 17.36 -5.35
N LYS A 191 -9.41 16.26 -4.95
CA LYS A 191 -10.80 16.23 -4.46
C LYS A 191 -10.90 16.38 -2.95
N GLN A 192 -9.76 16.41 -2.26
CA GLN A 192 -9.72 16.54 -0.80
C GLN A 192 -10.56 15.44 -0.12
N LEU A 193 -10.38 14.18 -0.57
CA LEU A 193 -11.13 13.04 -0.08
C LEU A 193 -10.87 12.81 1.41
N VAL A 194 -11.88 12.33 2.12
CA VAL A 194 -11.82 12.04 3.57
C VAL A 194 -12.37 10.64 3.81
N GLY A 195 -11.72 9.86 4.68
CA GLY A 195 -12.15 8.51 5.04
C GLY A 195 -11.31 7.43 4.40
N ILE A 196 -11.87 6.22 4.35
CA ILE A 196 -11.19 5.02 3.84
C ILE A 196 -11.76 4.68 2.46
N TYR A 197 -10.89 4.28 1.55
CA TYR A 197 -11.26 3.84 0.19
C TYR A 197 -10.43 2.62 -0.20
N ASN A 198 -11.06 1.63 -0.78
CA ASN A 198 -10.37 0.55 -1.47
C ASN A 198 -9.94 1.03 -2.86
N LEU A 199 -8.65 0.95 -3.14
CA LEU A 199 -8.10 1.30 -4.45
C LEU A 199 -7.58 0.02 -5.10
N VAL A 200 -8.49 -0.68 -5.74
CA VAL A 200 -8.26 -1.98 -6.40
C VAL A 200 -8.84 -1.94 -7.80
N ASP A 201 -8.33 -2.80 -8.68
CA ASP A 201 -8.92 -2.98 -10.02
C ASP A 201 -10.17 -3.88 -9.96
N ASP A 202 -10.82 -4.05 -11.09
CA ASP A 202 -12.04 -4.82 -11.26
C ASP A 202 -11.79 -6.27 -11.71
N MET A 203 -10.55 -6.77 -11.62
CA MET A 203 -10.20 -8.14 -11.97
C MET A 203 -10.88 -9.13 -11.02
N GLN A 204 -11.68 -10.04 -11.59
CA GLN A 204 -12.45 -11.03 -10.85
C GLN A 204 -11.95 -12.47 -11.05
N LEU A 205 -10.77 -12.65 -11.65
CA LEU A 205 -10.18 -13.96 -11.84
C LEU A 205 -9.54 -14.47 -10.55
N SER A 206 -9.78 -15.74 -10.24
CA SER A 206 -9.01 -16.44 -9.23
C SER A 206 -7.53 -16.55 -9.64
N ARG A 207 -6.65 -16.83 -8.69
CA ARG A 207 -5.21 -17.02 -8.98
C ARG A 207 -5.01 -18.14 -10.02
N ARG A 208 -5.81 -19.20 -9.92
CA ARG A 208 -5.77 -20.32 -10.86
C ARG A 208 -6.18 -19.89 -12.26
N GLU A 209 -7.33 -19.24 -12.40
CA GLU A 209 -7.81 -18.76 -13.70
C GLU A 209 -6.82 -17.81 -14.34
N LEU A 210 -6.33 -16.81 -13.59
CA LEU A 210 -5.33 -15.86 -14.06
C LEU A 210 -4.03 -16.56 -14.52
N SER A 211 -3.54 -17.53 -13.72
CA SER A 211 -2.32 -18.26 -14.09
C SER A 211 -2.51 -19.14 -15.32
N ASN A 212 -3.68 -19.78 -15.46
CA ASN A 212 -4.00 -20.58 -16.64
C ASN A 212 -4.05 -19.71 -17.88
N GLU A 213 -4.76 -18.59 -17.86
CA GLU A 213 -4.81 -17.68 -19.01
C GLU A 213 -3.43 -17.21 -19.44
N ILE A 214 -2.56 -16.82 -18.49
CA ILE A 214 -1.21 -16.37 -18.82
C ILE A 214 -0.35 -17.49 -19.38
N CYS A 215 -0.43 -18.70 -18.81
CA CYS A 215 0.32 -19.85 -19.31
C CYS A 215 -0.16 -20.27 -20.70
N ASP A 216 -1.47 -20.30 -20.93
CA ASP A 216 -2.07 -20.68 -22.23
C ASP A 216 -1.66 -19.70 -23.34
N ILE A 217 -1.67 -18.39 -23.08
CA ILE A 217 -1.26 -17.36 -24.06
C ILE A 217 0.19 -17.58 -24.52
N ASP A 218 1.07 -17.98 -23.62
CA ASP A 218 2.50 -18.15 -23.92
C ASP A 218 2.90 -19.61 -24.22
N GLY A 219 1.95 -20.55 -24.24
CA GLY A 219 2.23 -21.97 -24.46
C GLY A 219 3.08 -22.61 -23.37
N LEU A 220 2.97 -22.13 -22.14
CA LEU A 220 3.68 -22.65 -20.97
C LEU A 220 2.85 -23.73 -20.26
N PRO A 221 3.50 -24.66 -19.52
CA PRO A 221 2.77 -25.61 -18.70
C PRO A 221 1.97 -24.87 -17.61
N PRO A 222 0.77 -25.34 -17.21
CA PRO A 222 -0.02 -24.71 -16.18
C PRO A 222 0.68 -24.76 -14.83
N VAL A 223 0.36 -23.82 -13.94
CA VAL A 223 0.75 -23.86 -12.53
C VAL A 223 -0.02 -24.99 -11.84
N ILE A 224 0.66 -25.87 -11.11
CA ILE A 224 0.05 -27.02 -10.43
C ILE A 224 -0.39 -26.60 -9.02
N TRP A 225 -1.69 -26.55 -8.78
CA TRP A 225 -2.27 -26.16 -7.49
C TRP A 225 -2.53 -27.37 -6.59
N ALA A 226 -2.45 -27.21 -5.26
CA ALA A 226 -2.48 -28.32 -4.29
C ALA A 226 -3.66 -29.31 -4.46
N ASN A 227 -4.85 -28.85 -4.89
CA ASN A 227 -6.00 -29.71 -5.11
C ASN A 227 -5.91 -30.61 -6.35
N GLU A 228 -4.96 -30.38 -7.25
CA GLU A 228 -4.71 -31.21 -8.44
C GLU A 228 -3.83 -32.41 -8.11
N ILE A 229 -3.02 -32.27 -7.04
CA ILE A 229 -2.13 -33.34 -6.59
C ILE A 229 -2.92 -34.52 -5.98
N CYS A 230 -4.12 -34.27 -5.40
CA CYS A 230 -4.95 -35.32 -4.83
C CYS A 230 -5.67 -36.20 -5.86
N LEU A 231 -5.83 -35.73 -7.10
CA LEU A 231 -6.56 -36.47 -8.16
C LEU A 231 -5.68 -37.47 -8.92
N GLU A 232 -4.35 -37.29 -8.91
CA GLU A 232 -3.41 -38.18 -9.59
C GLU A 232 -3.06 -39.46 -8.75
N HIS A 233 -3.37 -39.46 -7.45
CA HIS A 233 -3.11 -40.59 -6.57
C HIS A 233 -4.31 -41.57 -6.39
N GLU A 234 -5.46 -41.27 -7.00
CA GLU A 234 -6.66 -42.11 -6.97
C GLU A 234 -6.97 -42.83 -8.30
N GLN A 235 -6.04 -42.83 -9.28
CA GLN A 235 -6.08 -43.63 -10.49
C GLN A 235 -4.94 -44.66 -10.48
#